data_fcf4128e1e825d8f308efe9006cc696e
#
_entry.id   fcf4128e1e825d8f308efe9006cc696e
#
_cell.length_a   1.000
_cell.length_b   1.000
_cell.length_c   1.000
_cell.angle_alpha   90.00
_cell.angle_beta   90.00
_cell.angle_gamma   90.00
#
_symmetry.space_group_name_H-M   'P 1'
#
loop_
_entity.id
_entity.type
_entity.pdbx_description
1 polymer ?
#
loop_
_entity_poly.entity_id
_entity_poly.type
_entity_poly.pdbx_seq_one_letter_code
_entity_poly.pdbx_strand_id
1 'polypeptide(L)'
;LNIPLEIPFSTLTAVANRETPPLIFRQRGMDLGNGLVGDFDFSRNGKIQLRALDQQRLEVVFPLKIQGEVGLKPGGLRNLLQSKVAINQSLAPVFVINPQVQSNWYLGISEFELLDLGGKMALSVLGIELDLSPLVRQEIRRFANQELTSKPNLLALKPLMETVWNQVGKPMVVEVEGKKTGLSIRPDSVKLREYFQPNMGLHLDLGFQGQVQVHPATALPSRASPLPKISANTDASNRIELQLPLELTYAELDALIQQSFGGQSIPMNKTYRFNATQFRTQAYGDRIGITVAFTAVSTKGGELTGELFLVGQPVYDPATQVLRVDNLDFVMKSGSAKAMLGTMIKKGKIHRQLSQRMKMPLGETIGESLKGLQGRLSLQTSVANLSIQGLQIVPLGFYPTATGLAIPLKATATTAIQWK
;
A
#
# COMPACT_ATOMS: atom_id res chain seq x y z
N LEU A 1 -1.07 -2.40 1.80
CA LEU A 1 -0.17 -2.93 0.78
C LEU A 1 1.14 -2.17 0.87
N ASN A 2 2.24 -2.85 1.20
CA ASN A 2 3.57 -2.25 1.13
C ASN A 2 4.30 -2.83 -0.09
N ILE A 3 4.72 -1.93 -0.97
CA ILE A 3 5.39 -2.28 -2.22
C ILE A 3 6.81 -1.74 -2.15
N PRO A 4 7.85 -2.58 -2.02
CA PRO A 4 9.22 -2.12 -2.14
C PRO A 4 9.53 -1.80 -3.60
N LEU A 5 10.00 -0.59 -3.86
CA LEU A 5 10.47 -0.12 -5.15
C LEU A 5 11.96 0.19 -5.03
N GLU A 6 12.77 -0.35 -5.91
CA GLU A 6 14.19 -0.06 -5.97
C GLU A 6 14.53 0.69 -7.25
N ILE A 7 15.22 1.84 -7.12
CA ILE A 7 15.76 2.59 -8.23
C ILE A 7 17.30 2.51 -8.15
N PRO A 8 17.93 1.72 -9.01
CA PRO A 8 19.39 1.53 -8.96
C PRO A 8 20.16 2.84 -9.12
N PHE A 9 21.36 2.93 -8.50
CA PHE A 9 22.23 4.10 -8.68
C PHE A 9 22.60 4.35 -10.14
N SER A 10 22.71 3.32 -10.96
CA SER A 10 22.93 3.47 -12.41
C SER A 10 21.82 4.29 -13.08
N THR A 11 20.56 4.04 -12.70
CA THR A 11 19.40 4.79 -13.21
C THR A 11 19.41 6.22 -12.71
N LEU A 12 19.63 6.44 -11.40
CA LEU A 12 19.71 7.79 -10.82
C LEU A 12 20.84 8.60 -11.46
N THR A 13 22.01 7.99 -11.63
CA THR A 13 23.17 8.59 -12.30
C THR A 13 22.88 8.92 -13.77
N ALA A 14 22.21 8.02 -14.49
CA ALA A 14 21.82 8.29 -15.87
C ALA A 14 20.87 9.47 -15.98
N VAL A 15 19.87 9.55 -15.09
CA VAL A 15 18.94 10.69 -15.02
C VAL A 15 19.69 11.97 -14.67
N ALA A 16 20.54 11.98 -13.63
CA ALA A 16 21.34 13.15 -13.27
C ALA A 16 22.19 13.66 -14.43
N ASN A 17 22.82 12.75 -15.16
CA ASN A 17 23.64 13.11 -16.32
C ASN A 17 22.83 13.60 -17.52
N ARG A 18 21.60 13.13 -17.71
CA ARG A 18 20.71 13.57 -18.80
C ARG A 18 20.10 14.95 -18.51
N GLU A 19 19.63 15.16 -17.30
CA GLU A 19 18.93 16.39 -16.91
C GLU A 19 19.89 17.56 -16.64
N THR A 20 21.18 17.31 -16.39
CA THR A 20 22.16 18.35 -16.16
C THR A 20 22.73 18.84 -17.49
N PRO A 21 22.54 20.11 -17.86
CA PRO A 21 23.04 20.67 -19.10
C PRO A 21 24.59 20.70 -19.13
N PRO A 22 25.22 20.71 -20.32
CA PRO A 22 26.67 20.84 -20.44
C PRO A 22 27.20 22.16 -19.88
N LEU A 23 26.53 23.27 -20.16
CA LEU A 23 26.81 24.58 -19.58
C LEU A 23 25.93 24.77 -18.36
N ILE A 24 26.53 24.90 -17.19
CA ILE A 24 25.81 24.99 -15.92
C ILE A 24 25.35 26.42 -15.67
N PHE A 25 26.29 27.36 -15.67
CA PHE A 25 25.98 28.78 -15.56
C PHE A 25 27.12 29.64 -16.09
N ARG A 26 26.83 30.92 -16.31
CA ARG A 26 27.78 31.96 -16.71
C ARG A 26 27.76 33.07 -15.70
N GLN A 27 28.97 33.53 -15.34
CA GLN A 27 29.16 34.69 -14.49
C GLN A 27 30.02 35.71 -15.23
N ARG A 28 29.49 36.90 -15.42
CA ARG A 28 30.19 38.00 -16.10
C ARG A 28 30.44 39.15 -15.15
N GLY A 29 31.59 39.83 -15.33
CA GLY A 29 31.93 40.97 -14.54
C GLY A 29 32.08 40.70 -13.05
N MET A 30 32.51 39.50 -12.69
CA MET A 30 32.68 39.10 -11.29
C MET A 30 33.82 39.90 -10.65
N ASP A 31 33.55 40.62 -9.56
CA ASP A 31 34.57 41.33 -8.81
C ASP A 31 35.43 40.35 -8.01
N LEU A 32 36.72 40.32 -8.34
CA LEU A 32 37.69 39.44 -7.72
C LEU A 32 38.52 40.12 -6.64
N GLY A 33 38.22 41.39 -6.34
CA GLY A 33 39.04 42.24 -5.46
C GLY A 33 40.29 42.79 -6.15
N ASN A 34 41.02 43.62 -5.45
CA ASN A 34 42.30 44.19 -5.94
C ASN A 34 42.22 44.89 -7.31
N GLY A 35 41.01 45.33 -7.70
CA GLY A 35 40.80 45.95 -9.01
C GLY A 35 40.74 45.00 -10.18
N LEU A 36 40.54 43.70 -9.92
CA LEU A 36 40.37 42.67 -10.91
C LEU A 36 38.91 42.32 -11.13
N VAL A 37 38.60 41.91 -12.36
CA VAL A 37 37.29 41.44 -12.79
C VAL A 37 37.47 40.20 -13.64
N GLY A 38 36.56 39.26 -13.51
CA GLY A 38 36.58 38.01 -14.26
C GLY A 38 35.26 37.68 -14.93
N ASP A 39 35.36 37.05 -16.07
CA ASP A 39 34.24 36.43 -16.80
C ASP A 39 34.45 34.91 -16.81
N PHE A 40 33.45 34.18 -16.35
CA PHE A 40 33.60 32.69 -16.20
C PHE A 40 32.43 31.97 -16.81
N ASP A 41 32.73 30.85 -17.46
CA ASP A 41 31.78 29.81 -17.88
C ASP A 41 32.04 28.55 -17.07
N PHE A 42 31.00 28.08 -16.40
CA PHE A 42 31.02 26.85 -15.62
C PHE A 42 30.31 25.76 -16.42
N SER A 43 31.06 24.74 -16.83
CA SER A 43 30.55 23.65 -17.64
C SER A 43 30.84 22.30 -17.02
N ARG A 44 30.03 21.32 -17.33
CA ARG A 44 30.22 19.94 -16.88
C ARG A 44 31.41 19.31 -17.65
N ASN A 45 32.34 18.68 -16.94
CA ASN A 45 33.52 18.06 -17.49
C ASN A 45 33.62 16.56 -17.15
N GLY A 46 32.54 15.80 -17.43
CA GLY A 46 32.52 14.38 -17.14
C GLY A 46 31.16 13.88 -16.66
N LYS A 47 31.12 12.65 -16.20
CA LYS A 47 29.92 12.03 -15.67
C LYS A 47 29.79 12.35 -14.17
N ILE A 48 28.61 12.80 -13.77
CA ILE A 48 28.21 12.89 -12.39
C ILE A 48 28.22 11.49 -11.78
N GLN A 49 28.74 11.36 -10.56
CA GLN A 49 28.76 10.10 -9.82
C GLN A 49 27.94 10.28 -8.53
N LEU A 50 27.15 9.27 -8.21
CA LEU A 50 26.30 9.25 -7.02
C LEU A 50 26.65 8.04 -6.16
N ARG A 51 26.74 8.23 -4.86
CA ARG A 51 26.87 7.15 -3.89
C ARG A 51 26.07 7.45 -2.62
N ALA A 52 25.58 6.42 -1.94
CA ALA A 52 24.96 6.61 -0.64
C ALA A 52 26.04 6.99 0.39
N LEU A 53 25.80 8.08 1.11
CA LEU A 53 26.57 8.43 2.28
C LEU A 53 25.99 7.74 3.52
N ASP A 54 24.67 7.75 3.62
CA ASP A 54 23.89 7.05 4.63
C ASP A 54 22.48 6.73 4.06
N GLN A 55 21.54 6.37 4.92
CA GLN A 55 20.18 6.01 4.49
C GLN A 55 19.36 7.19 3.92
N GLN A 56 19.76 8.43 4.15
CA GLN A 56 18.99 9.61 3.74
C GLN A 56 19.77 10.52 2.80
N ARG A 57 21.10 10.42 2.80
CA ARG A 57 21.96 11.37 2.08
C ARG A 57 22.78 10.70 1.00
N LEU A 58 22.92 11.43 -0.10
CA LEU A 58 23.78 11.07 -1.21
C LEU A 58 25.01 11.98 -1.25
N GLU A 59 26.15 11.39 -1.50
CA GLU A 59 27.32 12.09 -1.97
C GLU A 59 27.29 12.15 -3.51
N VAL A 60 27.50 13.33 -4.04
CA VAL A 60 27.50 13.64 -5.46
C VAL A 60 28.87 14.20 -5.85
N VAL A 61 29.60 13.51 -6.69
CA VAL A 61 30.81 14.05 -7.31
C VAL A 61 30.43 14.65 -8.65
N PHE A 62 30.69 15.95 -8.81
CA PHE A 62 30.29 16.71 -9.98
C PHE A 62 31.52 17.26 -10.74
N PRO A 63 31.99 16.60 -11.79
CA PRO A 63 33.12 17.11 -12.57
C PRO A 63 32.79 18.41 -13.27
N LEU A 64 33.48 19.47 -12.92
CA LEU A 64 33.26 20.84 -13.36
C LEU A 64 34.50 21.40 -14.07
N LYS A 65 34.29 22.06 -15.19
CA LYS A 65 35.28 22.84 -15.88
C LYS A 65 34.94 24.32 -15.78
N ILE A 66 35.90 25.12 -15.40
CA ILE A 66 35.80 26.57 -15.32
C ILE A 66 36.72 27.15 -16.39
N GLN A 67 36.12 27.86 -17.33
CA GLN A 67 36.82 28.57 -18.39
C GLN A 67 36.47 30.03 -18.31
N GLY A 68 37.45 30.90 -18.58
CA GLY A 68 37.18 32.34 -18.53
C GLY A 68 38.41 33.17 -18.69
N GLU A 69 38.27 34.45 -18.41
CA GLU A 69 39.32 35.46 -18.48
C GLU A 69 39.24 36.34 -17.24
N VAL A 70 40.42 36.69 -16.72
CA VAL A 70 40.55 37.66 -15.64
C VAL A 70 41.39 38.84 -16.12
N GLY A 71 40.95 40.05 -15.87
CA GLY A 71 41.64 41.27 -16.24
C GLY A 71 41.42 42.39 -15.21
N LEU A 72 42.01 43.54 -15.48
CA LEU A 72 41.80 44.73 -14.68
C LEU A 72 40.38 45.32 -14.89
N LYS A 73 39.77 45.84 -13.83
CA LYS A 73 38.53 46.59 -13.95
C LYS A 73 38.67 47.76 -14.92
N PRO A 74 37.70 47.98 -15.83
CA PRO A 74 37.72 49.16 -16.70
C PRO A 74 37.75 50.44 -15.86
N GLY A 75 38.59 51.39 -16.25
CA GLY A 75 38.66 52.73 -15.66
C GLY A 75 40.02 53.38 -15.78
N GLY A 76 40.07 54.65 -16.24
CA GLY A 76 41.24 55.52 -16.34
C GLY A 76 42.40 54.98 -17.18
N LEU A 77 43.65 55.20 -16.77
CA LEU A 77 44.86 54.72 -17.43
C LEU A 77 44.98 53.19 -17.56
N ARG A 78 44.15 52.45 -16.82
CA ARG A 78 44.09 50.97 -16.86
C ARG A 78 43.55 50.41 -18.18
N ASN A 79 42.81 51.20 -18.97
CA ASN A 79 42.35 50.81 -20.31
C ASN A 79 43.48 50.60 -21.32
N LEU A 80 44.71 51.04 -21.02
CA LEU A 80 45.89 50.85 -21.84
C LEU A 80 46.60 49.51 -21.59
N LEU A 81 46.32 48.83 -20.47
CA LEU A 81 46.85 47.51 -20.07
C LEU A 81 45.81 46.44 -20.19
N GLN A 82 45.40 46.11 -21.40
CA GLN A 82 44.39 45.06 -21.69
C GLN A 82 44.97 43.65 -21.53
N SER A 83 45.72 43.39 -20.48
CA SER A 83 46.26 42.04 -20.21
C SER A 83 45.18 41.22 -19.53
N LYS A 84 44.54 40.35 -20.30
CA LYS A 84 43.64 39.33 -19.80
C LYS A 84 44.37 37.99 -19.64
N VAL A 85 44.18 37.34 -18.53
CA VAL A 85 44.69 36.02 -18.24
C VAL A 85 43.59 35.02 -18.42
N ALA A 86 43.79 34.05 -19.33
CA ALA A 86 42.86 32.97 -19.57
C ALA A 86 42.89 31.97 -18.42
N ILE A 87 41.76 31.49 -18.03
CA ILE A 87 41.56 30.43 -17.04
C ILE A 87 40.96 29.21 -17.70
N ASN A 88 41.51 28.08 -17.39
CA ASN A 88 41.01 26.76 -17.83
C ASN A 88 41.33 25.74 -16.75
N GLN A 89 40.45 25.60 -15.78
CA GLN A 89 40.63 24.69 -14.63
C GLN A 89 39.52 23.67 -14.55
N SER A 90 39.90 22.48 -14.09
CA SER A 90 38.96 21.39 -13.81
C SER A 90 38.92 21.14 -12.32
N LEU A 91 37.73 21.03 -11.79
CA LEU A 91 37.42 20.74 -10.39
C LEU A 91 36.51 19.52 -10.35
N ALA A 92 36.44 18.86 -9.22
CA ALA A 92 35.46 17.80 -8.96
C ALA A 92 34.75 18.06 -7.61
N PRO A 93 33.91 19.11 -7.54
CA PRO A 93 33.17 19.39 -6.31
C PRO A 93 32.42 18.18 -5.78
N VAL A 94 32.47 18.03 -4.47
CA VAL A 94 31.77 16.97 -3.74
C VAL A 94 30.65 17.62 -2.94
N PHE A 95 29.43 17.19 -3.19
CA PHE A 95 28.24 17.64 -2.51
C PHE A 95 27.62 16.51 -1.68
N VAL A 96 26.95 16.90 -0.61
CA VAL A 96 25.99 16.05 0.06
C VAL A 96 24.60 16.64 -0.18
N ILE A 97 23.69 15.80 -0.63
CA ILE A 97 22.30 16.16 -0.86
C ILE A 97 21.38 15.19 -0.09
N ASN A 98 20.22 15.71 0.32
CA ASN A 98 19.15 14.93 0.89
C ASN A 98 17.96 14.94 -0.08
N PRO A 99 17.85 13.98 -1.00
CA PRO A 99 16.70 13.86 -1.88
C PRO A 99 15.50 13.34 -1.11
N GLN A 100 14.32 13.90 -1.36
CA GLN A 100 13.07 13.49 -0.75
C GLN A 100 11.94 13.43 -1.77
N VAL A 101 11.12 12.40 -1.68
CA VAL A 101 9.90 12.29 -2.48
C VAL A 101 8.81 13.14 -1.83
N GLN A 102 8.36 14.14 -2.56
CA GLN A 102 7.33 15.07 -2.11
C GLN A 102 5.92 14.48 -2.26
N SER A 103 4.95 15.08 -1.56
CA SER A 103 3.55 14.63 -1.58
C SER A 103 2.91 14.57 -2.97
N ASN A 104 3.45 15.31 -3.93
CA ASN A 104 3.03 15.35 -5.33
C ASN A 104 3.74 14.33 -6.25
N TRP A 105 4.49 13.39 -5.69
CA TRP A 105 5.25 12.36 -6.39
C TRP A 105 6.44 12.87 -7.22
N TYR A 106 7.05 13.95 -6.80
CA TYR A 106 8.33 14.40 -7.36
C TYR A 106 9.45 14.16 -6.36
N LEU A 107 10.60 13.77 -6.87
CA LEU A 107 11.84 13.74 -6.10
C LEU A 107 12.43 15.14 -6.12
N GLY A 108 12.54 15.76 -4.96
CA GLY A 108 13.19 17.06 -4.75
C GLY A 108 14.44 16.90 -3.88
N ILE A 109 15.21 17.99 -3.73
CA ILE A 109 16.33 18.06 -2.79
C ILE A 109 15.93 18.99 -1.65
N SER A 110 15.93 18.46 -0.41
CA SER A 110 15.60 19.25 0.78
C SER A 110 16.81 19.97 1.36
N GLU A 111 18.00 19.39 1.22
CA GLU A 111 19.24 19.91 1.76
C GLU A 111 20.37 19.78 0.76
N PHE A 112 21.28 20.75 0.77
CA PHE A 112 22.48 20.78 -0.05
C PHE A 112 23.65 21.29 0.77
N GLU A 113 24.73 20.55 0.77
CA GLU A 113 25.99 20.92 1.39
C GLU A 113 27.15 20.69 0.45
N LEU A 114 27.99 21.72 0.22
CA LEU A 114 29.25 21.59 -0.52
C LEU A 114 30.36 21.24 0.46
N LEU A 115 30.85 20.00 0.40
CA LEU A 115 31.93 19.51 1.27
C LEU A 115 33.28 19.96 0.78
N ASP A 116 33.58 19.72 -0.50
CA ASP A 116 34.90 20.03 -1.10
C ASP A 116 34.71 20.56 -2.52
N LEU A 117 35.66 21.36 -2.98
CA LEU A 117 35.73 21.81 -4.37
C LEU A 117 36.41 20.78 -5.28
N GLY A 118 37.08 19.78 -4.71
CA GLY A 118 37.86 18.79 -5.48
C GLY A 118 39.14 19.37 -6.12
N GLY A 119 39.62 20.50 -5.60
CA GLY A 119 40.82 21.18 -6.07
C GLY A 119 40.95 22.61 -5.57
N LYS A 120 42.09 23.20 -5.76
CA LYS A 120 42.35 24.62 -5.47
C LYS A 120 42.23 25.44 -6.76
N MET A 121 41.63 26.58 -6.67
CA MET A 121 41.57 27.55 -7.77
C MET A 121 42.45 28.74 -7.46
N ALA A 122 43.76 28.59 -7.67
CA ALA A 122 44.75 29.64 -7.54
C ALA A 122 45.16 30.17 -8.93
N LEU A 123 45.32 31.45 -9.04
CA LEU A 123 45.67 32.18 -10.27
C LEU A 123 46.72 33.21 -9.99
N SER A 124 47.76 33.26 -10.82
CA SER A 124 48.70 34.39 -10.79
C SER A 124 48.40 35.40 -11.91
N VAL A 125 48.01 36.58 -11.52
CA VAL A 125 47.69 37.70 -12.45
C VAL A 125 48.62 38.88 -12.15
N LEU A 126 49.48 39.20 -13.09
CA LEU A 126 50.43 40.33 -12.94
C LEU A 126 51.35 40.24 -11.70
N GLY A 127 51.72 39.01 -11.31
CA GLY A 127 52.51 38.75 -10.11
C GLY A 127 51.75 38.71 -8.79
N ILE A 128 50.41 38.87 -8.84
CA ILE A 128 49.53 38.76 -7.69
C ILE A 128 48.94 37.33 -7.70
N GLU A 129 49.17 36.58 -6.64
CA GLU A 129 48.50 35.30 -6.43
C GLU A 129 47.13 35.52 -5.85
N LEU A 130 46.13 34.98 -6.52
CA LEU A 130 44.72 35.03 -6.13
C LEU A 130 44.20 33.62 -5.85
N ASP A 131 43.66 33.42 -4.66
CA ASP A 131 42.87 32.24 -4.38
C ASP A 131 41.39 32.52 -4.69
N LEU A 132 40.91 31.98 -5.80
CA LEU A 132 39.50 32.13 -6.22
C LEU A 132 38.62 31.05 -5.63
N SER A 133 39.15 30.11 -4.85
CA SER A 133 38.38 29.01 -4.26
C SER A 133 37.20 29.49 -3.41
N PRO A 134 37.30 30.54 -2.57
CA PRO A 134 36.16 31.06 -1.80
C PRO A 134 35.03 31.60 -2.70
N LEU A 135 35.37 32.33 -3.75
CA LEU A 135 34.41 32.89 -4.70
C LEU A 135 33.68 31.78 -5.49
N VAL A 136 34.44 30.82 -6.01
CA VAL A 136 33.88 29.65 -6.71
C VAL A 136 32.95 28.86 -5.78
N ARG A 137 33.34 28.66 -4.52
CA ARG A 137 32.51 28.00 -3.50
C ARG A 137 31.20 28.76 -3.28
N GLN A 138 31.25 30.08 -3.20
CA GLN A 138 30.05 30.92 -3.04
C GLN A 138 29.12 30.82 -4.26
N GLU A 139 29.67 30.88 -5.48
CA GLU A 139 28.87 30.81 -6.70
C GLU A 139 28.23 29.42 -6.90
N ILE A 140 28.97 28.36 -6.62
CA ILE A 140 28.42 27.00 -6.65
C ILE A 140 27.28 26.85 -5.64
N ARG A 141 27.44 27.36 -4.42
CA ARG A 141 26.36 27.33 -3.40
C ARG A 141 25.15 28.15 -3.82
N ARG A 142 25.37 29.36 -4.40
CA ARG A 142 24.30 30.19 -4.91
C ARG A 142 23.51 29.47 -6.01
N PHE A 143 24.21 28.90 -6.98
CA PHE A 143 23.61 28.14 -8.07
C PHE A 143 22.82 26.92 -7.53
N ALA A 144 23.42 26.14 -6.65
CA ALA A 144 22.78 24.99 -6.08
C ALA A 144 21.48 25.34 -5.31
N ASN A 145 21.53 26.41 -4.52
CA ASN A 145 20.32 26.87 -3.82
C ASN A 145 19.24 27.36 -4.78
N GLN A 146 19.62 28.05 -5.86
CA GLN A 146 18.65 28.56 -6.84
C GLN A 146 18.09 27.48 -7.75
N GLU A 147 18.88 26.53 -8.17
CA GLU A 147 18.49 25.54 -9.19
C GLU A 147 18.08 24.18 -8.62
N LEU A 148 18.68 23.76 -7.52
CA LEU A 148 18.40 22.45 -6.95
C LEU A 148 17.35 22.48 -5.85
N THR A 149 17.41 23.46 -4.94
CA THR A 149 16.45 23.54 -3.84
C THR A 149 15.17 24.29 -4.20
N SER A 150 15.24 25.22 -5.17
CA SER A 150 14.05 25.96 -5.62
C SER A 150 13.24 25.24 -6.70
N LYS A 151 13.83 24.27 -7.40
CA LYS A 151 13.14 23.44 -8.39
C LYS A 151 12.71 22.12 -7.75
N PRO A 152 11.46 22.00 -7.28
CA PRO A 152 11.02 20.81 -6.54
C PRO A 152 10.88 19.54 -7.41
N ASN A 153 11.22 19.59 -8.69
CA ASN A 153 10.82 18.59 -9.69
C ASN A 153 12.02 17.98 -10.42
N LEU A 154 13.00 17.42 -9.70
CA LEU A 154 14.15 16.79 -10.33
C LEU A 154 13.77 15.49 -11.09
N LEU A 155 12.85 14.71 -10.53
CA LEU A 155 12.38 13.47 -11.15
C LEU A 155 10.89 13.28 -10.86
N ALA A 156 10.10 13.18 -11.92
CA ALA A 156 8.67 12.86 -11.82
C ALA A 156 8.49 11.36 -11.61
N LEU A 157 8.14 10.96 -10.40
CA LEU A 157 7.79 9.57 -10.07
C LEU A 157 6.31 9.26 -10.35
N LYS A 158 5.47 10.30 -10.45
CA LYS A 158 4.02 10.17 -10.62
C LYS A 158 3.60 9.28 -11.80
N PRO A 159 4.14 9.43 -13.03
CA PRO A 159 3.74 8.58 -14.16
C PRO A 159 4.05 7.10 -13.93
N LEU A 160 5.20 6.80 -13.29
CA LEU A 160 5.58 5.44 -12.94
C LEU A 160 4.59 4.87 -11.90
N MET A 161 4.29 5.65 -10.88
CA MET A 161 3.38 5.23 -9.82
C MET A 161 1.93 5.08 -10.28
N GLU A 162 1.46 5.96 -11.18
CA GLU A 162 0.16 5.82 -11.82
C GLU A 162 0.06 4.55 -12.67
N THR A 163 1.13 4.18 -13.36
CA THR A 163 1.18 2.93 -14.13
C THR A 163 1.03 1.72 -13.22
N VAL A 164 1.81 1.66 -12.15
CA VAL A 164 1.72 0.59 -11.15
C VAL A 164 0.35 0.57 -10.50
N TRP A 165 -0.15 1.73 -10.09
CA TRP A 165 -1.45 1.87 -9.44
C TRP A 165 -2.60 1.44 -10.33
N ASN A 166 -2.61 1.85 -11.59
CA ASN A 166 -3.66 1.47 -12.56
C ASN A 166 -3.71 -0.05 -12.81
N GLN A 167 -2.63 -0.76 -12.56
CA GLN A 167 -2.60 -2.22 -12.65
C GLN A 167 -3.07 -2.88 -11.35
N VAL A 168 -2.54 -2.45 -10.22
CA VAL A 168 -2.88 -2.99 -8.88
C VAL A 168 -4.31 -2.64 -8.48
N GLY A 169 -4.73 -1.41 -8.73
CA GLY A 169 -6.05 -0.88 -8.37
C GLY A 169 -7.15 -1.18 -9.39
N LYS A 170 -6.83 -1.89 -10.49
CA LYS A 170 -7.83 -2.21 -11.52
C LYS A 170 -8.95 -3.06 -10.91
N PRO A 171 -10.21 -2.65 -11.10
CA PRO A 171 -11.34 -3.44 -10.67
C PRO A 171 -11.32 -4.84 -11.30
N MET A 172 -11.65 -5.87 -10.51
CA MET A 172 -11.61 -7.26 -10.94
C MET A 172 -12.92 -7.98 -10.60
N VAL A 173 -13.26 -9.00 -11.39
CA VAL A 173 -14.35 -9.92 -11.06
C VAL A 173 -13.76 -11.15 -10.40
N VAL A 174 -14.27 -11.49 -9.22
CA VAL A 174 -13.99 -12.74 -8.52
C VAL A 174 -15.25 -13.61 -8.55
N GLU A 175 -15.04 -14.88 -8.71
CA GLU A 175 -16.11 -15.88 -8.66
C GLU A 175 -15.89 -16.76 -7.42
N VAL A 176 -16.89 -16.77 -6.55
CA VAL A 176 -16.89 -17.57 -5.33
C VAL A 176 -18.17 -18.40 -5.37
N GLU A 177 -18.05 -19.71 -5.33
CA GLU A 177 -19.19 -20.64 -5.36
C GLU A 177 -20.17 -20.39 -6.52
N GLY A 178 -19.65 -20.07 -7.71
CA GLY A 178 -20.47 -19.75 -8.88
C GLY A 178 -21.06 -18.33 -8.93
N LYS A 179 -20.91 -17.53 -7.88
CA LYS A 179 -21.36 -16.14 -7.80
C LYS A 179 -20.25 -15.20 -8.24
N LYS A 180 -20.48 -14.45 -9.30
CA LYS A 180 -19.56 -13.43 -9.79
C LYS A 180 -19.76 -12.11 -9.04
N THR A 181 -18.70 -11.63 -8.41
CA THR A 181 -18.70 -10.38 -7.63
C THR A 181 -17.57 -9.49 -8.12
N GLY A 182 -17.87 -8.22 -8.33
CA GLY A 182 -16.88 -7.21 -8.67
C GLY A 182 -16.19 -6.66 -7.43
N LEU A 183 -14.86 -6.51 -7.50
CA LEU A 183 -14.08 -5.89 -6.45
C LEU A 183 -13.31 -4.70 -7.02
N SER A 184 -13.27 -3.59 -6.29
CA SER A 184 -12.41 -2.45 -6.57
C SER A 184 -11.71 -1.98 -5.28
N ILE A 185 -10.53 -1.40 -5.41
CA ILE A 185 -9.80 -0.83 -4.28
C ILE A 185 -9.96 0.68 -4.32
N ARG A 186 -10.47 1.26 -3.23
CA ARG A 186 -10.48 2.69 -2.99
C ARG A 186 -9.36 3.01 -2.01
N PRO A 187 -8.25 3.64 -2.45
CA PRO A 187 -7.18 4.02 -1.53
C PRO A 187 -7.60 5.22 -0.70
N ASP A 188 -7.39 5.14 0.60
CA ASP A 188 -7.58 6.25 1.54
C ASP A 188 -6.29 7.07 1.67
N SER A 189 -5.13 6.37 1.67
CA SER A 189 -3.82 7.01 1.76
C SER A 189 -2.72 6.15 1.14
N VAL A 190 -1.66 6.81 0.66
CA VAL A 190 -0.39 6.17 0.32
C VAL A 190 0.66 6.65 1.30
N LYS A 191 1.31 5.72 1.94
CA LYS A 191 2.45 5.96 2.81
C LYS A 191 3.72 5.64 2.04
N LEU A 192 4.75 6.47 2.21
CA LEU A 192 6.05 6.28 1.59
C LEU A 192 7.13 6.37 2.64
N ARG A 193 8.02 5.39 2.66
CA ARG A 193 9.32 5.46 3.31
C ARG A 193 10.39 5.33 2.25
N GLU A 194 11.34 6.24 2.25
CA GLU A 194 12.48 6.26 1.34
C GLU A 194 13.78 6.12 2.11
N TYR A 195 14.73 5.39 1.54
CA TYR A 195 16.07 5.26 2.09
C TYR A 195 17.05 4.79 1.01
N PHE A 196 18.30 5.18 1.15
CA PHE A 196 19.38 4.71 0.29
C PHE A 196 20.02 3.47 0.87
N GLN A 197 20.28 2.50 0.01
CA GLN A 197 21.01 1.31 0.37
C GLN A 197 22.36 1.31 -0.37
N PRO A 198 23.51 1.19 0.35
CA PRO A 198 24.83 1.20 -0.26
C PRO A 198 24.93 0.19 -1.42
N ASN A 199 25.50 0.63 -2.54
CA ASN A 199 25.70 -0.14 -3.78
C ASN A 199 24.43 -0.64 -4.50
N MET A 200 23.24 -0.37 -3.97
CA MET A 200 21.97 -0.77 -4.62
C MET A 200 21.25 0.43 -5.22
N GLY A 201 20.82 1.38 -4.44
CA GLY A 201 20.11 2.54 -4.94
C GLY A 201 19.14 3.16 -3.93
N LEU A 202 18.14 3.86 -4.46
CA LEU A 202 17.03 4.40 -3.71
C LEU A 202 15.96 3.32 -3.54
N HIS A 203 15.65 3.01 -2.31
CA HIS A 203 14.55 2.14 -1.94
C HIS A 203 13.34 2.98 -1.51
N LEU A 204 12.18 2.61 -2.03
CA LEU A 204 10.89 3.21 -1.73
C LEU A 204 9.97 2.12 -1.23
N ASP A 205 9.64 2.15 0.06
CA ASP A 205 8.60 1.28 0.62
C ASP A 205 7.26 1.99 0.54
N LEU A 206 6.37 1.50 -0.31
CA LEU A 206 5.05 2.06 -0.52
C LEU A 206 4.02 1.28 0.29
N GLY A 207 3.36 1.96 1.21
CA GLY A 207 2.23 1.42 1.96
C GLY A 207 0.92 1.98 1.44
N PHE A 208 0.00 1.11 1.02
CA PHE A 208 -1.34 1.49 0.64
C PHE A 208 -2.33 1.08 1.72
N GLN A 209 -3.11 2.04 2.18
CA GLN A 209 -4.29 1.81 3.01
C GLN A 209 -5.53 2.16 2.19
N GLY A 210 -6.56 1.34 2.30
CA GLY A 210 -7.78 1.56 1.56
C GLY A 210 -8.85 0.54 1.88
N GLN A 211 -10.01 0.76 1.28
CA GLN A 211 -11.19 -0.09 1.41
C GLN A 211 -11.38 -0.88 0.13
N VAL A 212 -11.75 -2.13 0.27
CA VAL A 212 -12.24 -2.91 -0.86
C VAL A 212 -13.74 -2.66 -0.97
N GLN A 213 -14.16 -2.21 -2.14
CA GLN A 213 -15.58 -2.01 -2.47
C GLN A 213 -16.06 -3.21 -3.26
N VAL A 214 -17.22 -3.72 -2.88
CA VAL A 214 -17.91 -4.82 -3.56
C VAL A 214 -18.96 -4.24 -4.51
N HIS A 215 -19.00 -4.74 -5.72
CA HIS A 215 -19.91 -4.31 -6.76
C HIS A 215 -20.61 -5.53 -7.39
N PRO A 216 -21.82 -5.36 -7.97
CA PRO A 216 -22.34 -6.34 -8.92
C PRO A 216 -21.33 -6.53 -10.05
N ALA A 217 -21.10 -7.78 -10.47
CA ALA A 217 -20.14 -8.05 -11.56
C ALA A 217 -20.46 -7.32 -12.87
N THR A 218 -21.73 -6.96 -13.08
CA THR A 218 -22.24 -6.21 -14.24
C THR A 218 -22.07 -4.69 -14.12
N ALA A 219 -21.77 -4.18 -12.92
CA ALA A 219 -21.64 -2.75 -12.61
C ALA A 219 -20.23 -2.39 -12.08
N LEU A 220 -19.22 -3.10 -12.56
CA LEU A 220 -17.84 -2.87 -12.14
C LEU A 220 -17.30 -1.55 -12.69
N PRO A 221 -16.61 -0.70 -11.90
CA PRO A 221 -15.95 0.48 -12.41
C PRO A 221 -14.93 0.13 -13.50
N SER A 222 -14.85 0.95 -14.56
CA SER A 222 -13.95 0.70 -15.69
C SER A 222 -12.49 1.06 -15.42
N ARG A 223 -12.22 1.83 -14.36
CA ARG A 223 -10.90 2.37 -14.03
C ARG A 223 -10.60 2.23 -12.53
N ALA A 224 -9.32 2.18 -12.21
CA ALA A 224 -8.86 2.32 -10.84
C ALA A 224 -9.23 3.70 -10.25
N SER A 225 -9.37 3.78 -8.93
CA SER A 225 -9.49 5.07 -8.24
C SER A 225 -8.22 5.91 -8.45
N PRO A 226 -8.31 7.25 -8.41
CA PRO A 226 -7.13 8.10 -8.54
C PRO A 226 -6.05 7.78 -7.51
N LEU A 227 -4.78 7.91 -7.90
CA LEU A 227 -3.66 7.74 -6.98
C LEU A 227 -3.69 8.86 -5.93
N PRO A 228 -3.76 8.55 -4.62
CA PRO A 228 -3.82 9.55 -3.57
C PRO A 228 -2.46 10.24 -3.36
N LYS A 229 -2.46 11.32 -2.58
CA LYS A 229 -1.23 12.00 -2.15
C LYS A 229 -0.44 11.11 -1.19
N ILE A 230 0.88 11.33 -1.17
CA ILE A 230 1.79 10.63 -0.26
C ILE A 230 1.67 11.23 1.14
N SER A 231 1.66 10.37 2.14
CA SER A 231 1.92 10.69 3.54
C SER A 231 3.15 9.93 4.04
N ALA A 232 3.86 10.49 5.02
CA ALA A 232 5.03 9.82 5.58
C ALA A 232 4.67 8.43 6.12
N ASN A 233 5.49 7.41 5.78
CA ASN A 233 5.32 6.06 6.26
C ASN A 233 6.31 5.80 7.42
N THR A 234 5.77 5.54 8.59
CA THR A 234 6.55 5.14 9.77
C THR A 234 6.59 3.62 9.97
N ASP A 235 5.76 2.88 9.23
CA ASP A 235 5.65 1.43 9.36
C ASP A 235 6.41 0.73 8.20
N ALA A 236 7.50 0.04 8.56
CA ALA A 236 8.40 -0.64 7.63
C ALA A 236 7.92 -2.05 7.23
N SER A 237 6.71 -2.44 7.57
CA SER A 237 6.24 -3.80 7.31
C SER A 237 5.77 -3.96 5.86
N ASN A 238 6.28 -4.99 5.16
CA ASN A 238 5.79 -5.43 3.83
C ASN A 238 4.37 -6.06 3.93
N ARG A 239 3.50 -5.55 4.80
CA ARG A 239 2.17 -6.11 5.04
C ARG A 239 1.12 -5.45 4.17
N ILE A 240 0.33 -6.28 3.53
CA ILE A 240 -0.99 -5.91 3.04
C ILE A 240 -1.96 -6.04 4.20
N GLU A 241 -2.77 -5.03 4.43
CA GLU A 241 -3.91 -5.10 5.31
C GLU A 241 -5.12 -4.51 4.60
N LEU A 242 -6.10 -5.35 4.31
CA LEU A 242 -7.32 -4.95 3.63
C LEU A 242 -8.53 -5.34 4.47
N GLN A 243 -9.53 -4.48 4.53
CA GLN A 243 -10.83 -4.81 5.05
C GLN A 243 -11.75 -5.16 3.88
N LEU A 244 -12.35 -6.34 3.94
CA LEU A 244 -13.26 -6.88 2.95
C LEU A 244 -14.65 -6.94 3.58
N PRO A 245 -15.64 -6.18 3.12
CA PRO A 245 -17.01 -6.38 3.54
C PRO A 245 -17.56 -7.62 2.83
N LEU A 246 -17.90 -8.65 3.58
CA LEU A 246 -18.69 -9.79 3.10
C LEU A 246 -20.07 -9.70 3.73
N GLU A 247 -21.10 -9.99 2.96
CA GLU A 247 -22.45 -10.16 3.44
C GLU A 247 -23.02 -11.48 2.90
N LEU A 248 -23.53 -12.32 3.81
CA LEU A 248 -24.32 -13.48 3.48
C LEU A 248 -25.79 -13.10 3.63
N THR A 249 -26.54 -13.19 2.55
CA THR A 249 -28.00 -12.98 2.62
C THR A 249 -28.64 -14.06 3.49
N TYR A 250 -29.80 -13.78 4.08
CA TYR A 250 -30.50 -14.80 4.87
C TYR A 250 -30.85 -16.04 4.05
N ALA A 251 -31.15 -15.91 2.76
CA ALA A 251 -31.39 -17.04 1.86
C ALA A 251 -30.13 -17.92 1.66
N GLU A 252 -28.95 -17.31 1.52
CA GLU A 252 -27.68 -18.03 1.46
C GLU A 252 -27.38 -18.74 2.79
N LEU A 253 -27.63 -18.07 3.90
CA LEU A 253 -27.46 -18.66 5.24
C LEU A 253 -28.41 -19.81 5.48
N ASP A 254 -29.68 -19.70 5.06
CA ASP A 254 -30.66 -20.80 5.11
C ASP A 254 -30.17 -22.01 4.33
N ALA A 255 -29.64 -21.81 3.12
CA ALA A 255 -29.09 -22.89 2.28
C ALA A 255 -27.89 -23.58 2.95
N LEU A 256 -26.97 -22.81 3.53
CA LEU A 256 -25.81 -23.33 4.27
C LEU A 256 -26.23 -24.15 5.50
N ILE A 257 -27.21 -23.63 6.27
CA ILE A 257 -27.76 -24.35 7.42
C ILE A 257 -28.46 -25.62 6.95
N GLN A 258 -29.23 -25.55 5.88
CA GLN A 258 -29.94 -26.71 5.31
C GLN A 258 -28.96 -27.79 4.84
N GLN A 259 -27.86 -27.40 4.18
CA GLN A 259 -26.80 -28.34 3.76
C GLN A 259 -26.11 -28.97 4.96
N SER A 260 -25.86 -28.24 6.02
CA SER A 260 -25.14 -28.75 7.21
C SER A 260 -26.00 -29.58 8.14
N PHE A 261 -27.31 -29.26 8.25
CA PHE A 261 -28.21 -29.84 9.26
C PHE A 261 -29.46 -30.50 8.68
N GLY A 262 -29.78 -30.24 7.43
CA GLY A 262 -30.93 -30.85 6.77
C GLY A 262 -30.81 -32.38 6.72
N GLY A 263 -31.94 -33.08 6.95
CA GLY A 263 -31.98 -34.53 6.92
C GLY A 263 -31.37 -35.26 8.13
N GLN A 264 -30.73 -34.48 9.06
CA GLN A 264 -30.20 -35.13 10.27
C GLN A 264 -31.32 -35.44 11.27
N SER A 265 -31.36 -36.72 11.73
CA SER A 265 -32.31 -37.19 12.73
C SER A 265 -31.69 -37.12 14.12
N ILE A 266 -32.21 -36.20 14.95
CA ILE A 266 -31.72 -35.97 16.32
C ILE A 266 -32.59 -36.72 17.33
N PRO A 267 -32.04 -37.67 18.10
CA PRO A 267 -32.82 -38.36 19.13
C PRO A 267 -33.14 -37.39 20.27
N MET A 268 -34.40 -37.07 20.48
CA MET A 268 -34.87 -36.20 21.57
C MET A 268 -34.96 -36.97 22.89
N ASN A 269 -35.47 -38.19 22.83
CA ASN A 269 -35.56 -39.14 23.93
C ASN A 269 -35.69 -40.60 23.39
N LYS A 270 -36.05 -41.53 24.27
CA LYS A 270 -36.26 -42.95 23.87
C LYS A 270 -37.44 -43.15 22.89
N THR A 271 -38.35 -42.15 22.80
CA THR A 271 -39.61 -42.28 22.05
C THR A 271 -39.65 -41.42 20.79
N TYR A 272 -38.98 -40.25 20.76
CA TYR A 272 -39.07 -39.31 19.67
C TYR A 272 -37.73 -38.96 19.06
N ARG A 273 -37.71 -38.87 17.72
CA ARG A 273 -36.60 -38.37 16.91
C ARG A 273 -37.04 -37.09 16.21
N PHE A 274 -36.24 -36.07 16.27
CA PHE A 274 -36.43 -34.76 15.65
C PHE A 274 -35.74 -34.72 14.32
N ASN A 275 -36.45 -34.38 13.27
CA ASN A 275 -35.93 -34.18 11.91
C ASN A 275 -36.23 -32.74 11.52
N ALA A 276 -35.18 -31.91 11.32
CA ALA A 276 -35.34 -30.55 10.78
C ALA A 276 -35.62 -30.67 9.27
N THR A 277 -36.67 -30.00 8.83
CA THR A 277 -37.12 -30.04 7.42
C THR A 277 -36.81 -28.78 6.67
N GLN A 278 -36.85 -27.62 7.33
CA GLN A 278 -36.61 -26.33 6.73
C GLN A 278 -36.02 -25.36 7.75
N PHE A 279 -35.13 -24.49 7.29
CA PHE A 279 -34.58 -23.39 8.07
C PHE A 279 -34.92 -22.06 7.41
N ARG A 280 -35.18 -21.03 8.23
CA ARG A 280 -35.35 -19.65 7.80
C ARG A 280 -34.67 -18.73 8.81
N THR A 281 -33.71 -17.97 8.36
CA THR A 281 -32.98 -17.02 9.20
C THR A 281 -33.49 -15.59 8.99
N GLN A 282 -33.37 -14.78 10.03
CA GLN A 282 -33.74 -13.35 10.00
C GLN A 282 -33.01 -12.55 11.06
N ALA A 283 -32.99 -11.23 10.93
CA ALA A 283 -32.49 -10.37 12.00
C ALA A 283 -33.41 -10.45 13.23
N TYR A 284 -32.83 -10.40 14.41
CA TYR A 284 -33.52 -10.25 15.68
C TYR A 284 -32.75 -9.31 16.62
N GLY A 285 -32.81 -8.01 16.35
CA GLY A 285 -31.95 -7.02 16.98
C GLY A 285 -30.49 -7.25 16.59
N ASP A 286 -29.60 -7.39 17.57
CA ASP A 286 -28.18 -7.74 17.44
C ASP A 286 -27.93 -9.26 17.35
N ARG A 287 -28.99 -10.07 17.30
CA ARG A 287 -28.96 -11.53 17.25
C ARG A 287 -29.52 -12.05 15.94
N ILE A 288 -29.33 -13.34 15.71
CA ILE A 288 -29.97 -14.07 14.61
C ILE A 288 -31.16 -14.85 15.15
N GLY A 289 -32.33 -14.67 14.50
CA GLY A 289 -33.49 -15.54 14.65
C GLY A 289 -33.49 -16.64 13.61
N ILE A 290 -33.69 -17.89 14.01
CA ILE A 290 -33.75 -19.05 13.14
C ILE A 290 -35.06 -19.78 13.37
N THR A 291 -35.94 -19.80 12.38
CA THR A 291 -37.13 -20.64 12.40
C THR A 291 -36.77 -22.00 11.81
N VAL A 292 -37.00 -23.07 12.55
CA VAL A 292 -36.79 -24.45 12.18
C VAL A 292 -38.12 -25.15 12.08
N ALA A 293 -38.55 -25.49 10.88
CA ALA A 293 -39.67 -26.44 10.71
C ALA A 293 -39.16 -27.87 10.95
N PHE A 294 -39.90 -28.66 11.66
CA PHE A 294 -39.49 -29.99 12.03
C PHE A 294 -40.62 -31.02 12.02
N THR A 295 -40.23 -32.25 11.87
CA THR A 295 -41.08 -33.45 12.13
C THR A 295 -40.47 -34.26 13.25
N ALA A 296 -41.22 -34.51 14.30
CA ALA A 296 -40.85 -35.41 15.39
C ALA A 296 -41.55 -36.75 15.19
N VAL A 297 -40.75 -37.78 14.90
CA VAL A 297 -41.27 -39.13 14.65
C VAL A 297 -41.16 -39.98 15.91
N SER A 298 -42.26 -40.64 16.29
CA SER A 298 -42.34 -41.50 17.46
C SER A 298 -41.90 -42.93 17.11
N THR A 299 -41.09 -43.57 17.96
CA THR A 299 -40.75 -45.00 17.85
C THR A 299 -41.92 -45.94 18.01
N LYS A 300 -43.05 -45.43 18.56
CA LYS A 300 -44.33 -46.16 18.75
C LYS A 300 -45.36 -45.93 17.64
N GLY A 301 -44.93 -45.22 16.57
CA GLY A 301 -45.81 -44.76 15.51
C GLY A 301 -46.39 -43.37 15.79
N GLY A 302 -46.59 -42.61 14.72
CA GLY A 302 -47.12 -41.23 14.76
C GLY A 302 -46.02 -40.16 14.53
N GLU A 303 -46.47 -39.10 13.89
CA GLU A 303 -45.67 -37.91 13.56
C GLU A 303 -46.27 -36.67 14.18
N LEU A 304 -45.39 -35.77 14.58
CA LEU A 304 -45.74 -34.46 15.06
C LEU A 304 -44.95 -33.39 14.30
N THR A 305 -45.64 -32.49 13.64
CA THR A 305 -45.00 -31.37 12.96
C THR A 305 -45.10 -30.07 13.78
N GLY A 306 -44.09 -29.24 13.64
CA GLY A 306 -44.09 -27.96 14.36
C GLY A 306 -43.01 -27.01 13.88
N GLU A 307 -43.02 -25.81 14.45
CA GLU A 307 -41.97 -24.82 14.24
C GLU A 307 -41.30 -24.48 15.56
N LEU A 308 -39.97 -24.40 15.54
CA LEU A 308 -39.13 -23.95 16.63
C LEU A 308 -38.46 -22.64 16.21
N PHE A 309 -38.63 -21.59 16.98
CA PHE A 309 -37.93 -20.33 16.77
C PHE A 309 -36.78 -20.24 17.75
N LEU A 310 -35.59 -20.13 17.22
CA LEU A 310 -34.31 -20.02 17.94
C LEU A 310 -33.82 -18.58 17.81
N VAL A 311 -33.29 -18.03 18.88
CA VAL A 311 -32.62 -16.73 18.88
C VAL A 311 -31.26 -16.89 19.55
N GLY A 312 -30.22 -16.47 18.91
CA GLY A 312 -28.90 -16.55 19.50
C GLY A 312 -27.90 -15.57 18.88
N GLN A 313 -26.76 -15.49 19.50
CA GLN A 313 -25.67 -14.60 19.07
C GLN A 313 -24.68 -15.38 18.18
N PRO A 314 -24.43 -14.93 16.95
CA PRO A 314 -23.41 -15.56 16.11
C PRO A 314 -22.01 -15.22 16.67
N VAL A 315 -21.21 -16.25 16.93
CA VAL A 315 -19.83 -16.14 17.44
C VAL A 315 -18.90 -16.98 16.58
N TYR A 316 -17.85 -16.35 16.11
CA TYR A 316 -16.81 -17.04 15.36
C TYR A 316 -15.59 -17.34 16.24
N ASP A 317 -15.13 -18.57 16.19
CA ASP A 317 -13.89 -18.98 16.82
C ASP A 317 -12.78 -19.04 15.75
N PRO A 318 -11.83 -18.11 15.76
CA PRO A 318 -10.76 -18.09 14.75
C PRO A 318 -9.78 -19.25 14.88
N ALA A 319 -9.65 -19.87 16.05
CA ALA A 319 -8.72 -20.99 16.25
C ALA A 319 -9.24 -22.28 15.59
N THR A 320 -10.55 -22.51 15.64
CA THR A 320 -11.19 -23.67 15.06
C THR A 320 -11.85 -23.38 13.71
N GLN A 321 -11.91 -22.10 13.30
CA GLN A 321 -12.59 -21.59 12.09
C GLN A 321 -14.08 -22.01 12.04
N VAL A 322 -14.72 -22.03 13.19
CA VAL A 322 -16.11 -22.46 13.34
C VAL A 322 -17.00 -21.27 13.73
N LEU A 323 -18.05 -21.04 12.97
CA LEU A 323 -19.18 -20.19 13.38
C LEU A 323 -20.13 -21.01 14.24
N ARG A 324 -20.45 -20.51 15.43
CA ARG A 324 -21.43 -21.09 16.34
C ARG A 324 -22.45 -20.02 16.75
N VAL A 325 -23.59 -20.48 17.23
CA VAL A 325 -24.61 -19.62 17.81
C VAL A 325 -24.64 -19.82 19.32
N ASP A 326 -24.19 -18.81 20.05
CA ASP A 326 -24.16 -18.81 21.52
C ASP A 326 -25.42 -18.20 22.10
N ASN A 327 -25.65 -18.40 23.40
CA ASN A 327 -26.80 -17.84 24.13
C ASN A 327 -28.14 -18.13 23.44
N LEU A 328 -28.33 -19.39 23.04
CA LEU A 328 -29.48 -19.82 22.26
C LEU A 328 -30.74 -19.86 23.13
N ASP A 329 -31.66 -18.96 22.85
CA ASP A 329 -33.01 -19.02 23.40
C ASP A 329 -33.98 -19.61 22.37
N PHE A 330 -35.09 -20.21 22.80
CA PHE A 330 -36.03 -20.73 21.86
C PHE A 330 -37.50 -20.61 22.34
N VAL A 331 -38.37 -20.42 21.37
CA VAL A 331 -39.81 -20.39 21.56
C VAL A 331 -40.49 -21.32 20.58
N MET A 332 -41.41 -22.12 21.06
CA MET A 332 -42.19 -23.03 20.23
C MET A 332 -43.50 -22.40 19.87
N LYS A 333 -43.88 -22.39 18.60
CA LYS A 333 -45.12 -21.74 18.11
C LYS A 333 -46.32 -22.66 17.97
N SER A 334 -46.12 -24.01 17.99
CA SER A 334 -47.22 -24.97 17.81
C SER A 334 -47.87 -25.40 19.11
N GLY A 335 -49.19 -25.35 19.19
CA GLY A 335 -49.96 -25.71 20.39
C GLY A 335 -49.86 -27.18 20.78
N SER A 336 -49.97 -28.13 19.84
CA SER A 336 -49.87 -29.58 20.09
C SER A 336 -48.44 -30.01 20.41
N ALA A 337 -47.44 -29.45 19.73
CA ALA A 337 -46.02 -29.70 20.03
C ALA A 337 -45.62 -29.11 21.40
N LYS A 338 -46.24 -27.99 21.83
CA LYS A 338 -45.98 -27.35 23.10
C LYS A 338 -46.40 -28.20 24.30
N ALA A 339 -47.55 -28.88 24.21
CA ALA A 339 -48.03 -29.77 25.27
C ALA A 339 -47.15 -31.01 25.43
N MET A 340 -46.69 -31.59 24.31
CA MET A 340 -46.00 -32.87 24.30
C MET A 340 -44.48 -32.75 24.44
N LEU A 341 -43.86 -31.69 23.89
CA LEU A 341 -42.42 -31.43 23.97
C LEU A 341 -42.05 -30.43 25.08
N GLY A 342 -43.01 -29.70 25.65
CA GLY A 342 -42.76 -28.64 26.64
C GLY A 342 -42.04 -29.12 27.91
N THR A 343 -42.28 -30.36 28.35
CA THR A 343 -41.56 -30.96 29.48
C THR A 343 -40.10 -31.35 29.13
N MET A 344 -39.85 -31.69 27.89
CA MET A 344 -38.49 -32.04 27.40
C MET A 344 -37.63 -30.80 27.15
N ILE A 345 -38.26 -29.72 26.70
CA ILE A 345 -37.65 -28.42 26.50
C ILE A 345 -37.17 -27.85 27.82
N LYS A 346 -38.01 -27.90 28.86
CA LYS A 346 -37.66 -27.46 30.23
C LYS A 346 -36.48 -28.20 30.86
N LYS A 347 -36.11 -29.37 30.37
CA LYS A 347 -34.96 -30.15 30.87
C LYS A 347 -33.61 -29.77 30.24
N GLY A 348 -33.52 -28.76 29.39
CA GLY A 348 -32.27 -28.28 28.79
C GLY A 348 -31.56 -29.21 27.85
N LYS A 349 -32.11 -30.42 27.57
CA LYS A 349 -31.46 -31.42 26.69
C LYS A 349 -31.48 -30.98 25.24
N ILE A 350 -32.58 -30.43 24.75
CA ILE A 350 -32.70 -29.95 23.36
C ILE A 350 -31.78 -28.72 23.17
N HIS A 351 -31.79 -27.79 24.10
CA HIS A 351 -30.93 -26.64 24.11
C HIS A 351 -29.45 -27.08 23.96
N ARG A 352 -28.99 -28.00 24.80
CA ARG A 352 -27.59 -28.46 24.76
C ARG A 352 -27.24 -29.14 23.45
N GLN A 353 -28.13 -30.01 22.92
CA GLN A 353 -27.90 -30.69 21.66
C GLN A 353 -27.93 -29.79 20.45
N LEU A 354 -28.83 -28.80 20.41
CA LEU A 354 -28.86 -27.79 19.36
C LEU A 354 -27.62 -26.89 19.43
N SER A 355 -27.26 -26.36 20.59
CA SER A 355 -26.06 -25.53 20.77
C SER A 355 -24.77 -26.27 20.39
N GLN A 356 -24.67 -27.56 20.71
CA GLN A 356 -23.51 -28.37 20.35
C GLN A 356 -23.40 -28.65 18.86
N ARG A 357 -24.53 -28.72 18.14
CA ARG A 357 -24.62 -29.07 16.73
C ARG A 357 -24.68 -27.87 15.80
N MET A 358 -25.14 -26.70 16.27
CA MET A 358 -25.14 -25.46 15.47
C MET A 358 -23.73 -24.86 15.37
N LYS A 359 -22.86 -25.63 14.75
CA LYS A 359 -21.47 -25.29 14.45
C LYS A 359 -21.28 -25.43 12.95
N MET A 360 -20.95 -24.32 12.28
CA MET A 360 -20.63 -24.32 10.85
C MET A 360 -19.11 -24.18 10.66
N PRO A 361 -18.43 -25.19 10.12
CA PRO A 361 -17.03 -25.05 9.75
C PRO A 361 -16.94 -24.15 8.52
N LEU A 362 -16.46 -22.93 8.72
CA LEU A 362 -16.24 -21.96 7.63
C LEU A 362 -14.82 -22.04 7.05
N GLY A 363 -13.94 -22.84 7.66
CA GLY A 363 -12.54 -22.93 7.30
C GLY A 363 -12.29 -23.40 5.86
N GLU A 364 -13.04 -24.39 5.40
CA GLU A 364 -12.93 -24.89 4.02
C GLU A 364 -13.44 -23.84 3.02
N THR A 365 -14.61 -23.28 3.25
CA THR A 365 -15.23 -22.27 2.39
C THR A 365 -14.34 -21.02 2.28
N ILE A 366 -13.80 -20.54 3.41
CA ILE A 366 -12.83 -19.44 3.42
C ILE A 366 -11.53 -19.84 2.72
N GLY A 367 -11.02 -21.06 2.96
CA GLY A 367 -9.78 -21.56 2.40
C GLY A 367 -9.81 -21.74 0.88
N GLU A 368 -10.93 -22.21 0.32
CA GLU A 368 -11.10 -22.35 -1.14
C GLU A 368 -11.22 -21.00 -1.82
N SER A 369 -11.96 -20.06 -1.21
CA SER A 369 -12.04 -18.69 -1.67
C SER A 369 -10.67 -18.00 -1.66
N LEU A 370 -9.82 -18.30 -0.67
CA LEU A 370 -8.45 -17.81 -0.54
C LEU A 370 -7.53 -18.32 -1.64
N LYS A 371 -7.57 -19.62 -1.96
CA LYS A 371 -6.74 -20.20 -3.03
C LYS A 371 -7.07 -19.58 -4.38
N GLY A 372 -8.34 -19.33 -4.67
CA GLY A 372 -8.78 -18.63 -5.87
C GLY A 372 -8.27 -17.19 -5.96
N LEU A 373 -8.21 -16.48 -4.83
CA LEU A 373 -7.68 -15.12 -4.74
C LEU A 373 -6.14 -15.07 -4.86
N GLN A 374 -5.40 -15.95 -4.22
CA GLN A 374 -3.93 -16.00 -4.27
C GLN A 374 -3.39 -16.13 -5.70
N GLY A 375 -3.98 -17.01 -6.50
CA GLY A 375 -3.58 -17.20 -7.90
C GLY A 375 -3.81 -15.97 -8.79
N ARG A 376 -4.78 -15.13 -8.45
CA ARG A 376 -5.17 -13.94 -9.22
C ARG A 376 -4.51 -12.64 -8.76
N LEU A 377 -3.97 -12.62 -7.55
CA LEU A 377 -3.28 -11.45 -6.97
C LEU A 377 -1.80 -11.37 -7.36
N SER A 378 -1.26 -12.39 -8.07
CA SER A 378 0.06 -12.33 -8.68
C SER A 378 -0.06 -11.58 -10.01
N LEU A 379 0.57 -10.39 -10.09
CA LEU A 379 0.53 -9.53 -11.27
C LEU A 379 1.89 -9.61 -11.99
N GLN A 380 1.87 -9.97 -13.25
CA GLN A 380 3.02 -9.86 -14.14
C GLN A 380 2.86 -8.63 -15.02
N THR A 381 3.77 -7.68 -14.89
CA THR A 381 3.77 -6.48 -15.72
C THR A 381 5.01 -6.45 -16.61
N SER A 382 5.08 -5.53 -17.55
CA SER A 382 6.28 -5.31 -18.38
C SER A 382 7.48 -4.82 -17.57
N VAL A 383 7.27 -4.29 -16.37
CA VAL A 383 8.27 -3.63 -15.53
C VAL A 383 8.60 -4.45 -14.28
N ALA A 384 7.65 -5.24 -13.76
CA ALA A 384 7.83 -5.98 -12.51
C ALA A 384 6.84 -7.15 -12.38
N ASN A 385 7.24 -8.15 -11.59
CA ASN A 385 6.36 -9.21 -11.12
C ASN A 385 6.01 -8.95 -9.65
N LEU A 386 4.73 -8.78 -9.36
CA LEU A 386 4.21 -8.68 -8.00
C LEU A 386 3.71 -10.06 -7.57
N SER A 387 4.23 -10.58 -6.48
CA SER A 387 3.73 -11.80 -5.84
C SER A 387 3.19 -11.48 -4.45
N ILE A 388 2.06 -12.09 -4.11
CA ILE A 388 1.47 -12.01 -2.78
C ILE A 388 1.69 -13.32 -2.07
N GLN A 389 2.30 -13.24 -0.88
CA GLN A 389 2.66 -14.40 -0.08
C GLN A 389 1.97 -14.34 1.29
N GLY A 390 1.66 -15.51 1.84
CA GLY A 390 1.13 -15.63 3.20
C GLY A 390 -0.23 -14.95 3.38
N LEU A 391 -1.10 -14.95 2.35
CA LEU A 391 -2.44 -14.37 2.47
C LEU A 391 -3.23 -15.11 3.55
N GLN A 392 -3.67 -14.36 4.55
CA GLN A 392 -4.55 -14.82 5.62
C GLN A 392 -5.80 -13.95 5.61
N ILE A 393 -6.96 -14.56 5.74
CA ILE A 393 -8.21 -13.83 5.92
C ILE A 393 -8.85 -14.29 7.22
N VAL A 394 -9.20 -13.32 8.06
CA VAL A 394 -9.81 -13.59 9.36
C VAL A 394 -11.09 -12.75 9.47
N PRO A 395 -12.24 -13.37 9.79
CA PRO A 395 -13.44 -12.62 10.15
C PRO A 395 -13.21 -11.79 11.40
N LEU A 396 -13.63 -10.52 11.37
CA LEU A 396 -13.55 -9.61 12.52
C LEU A 396 -14.81 -9.71 13.42
N GLY A 397 -15.90 -10.25 12.88
CA GLY A 397 -17.15 -10.42 13.61
C GLY A 397 -18.27 -10.84 12.66
N PHE A 398 -19.45 -11.04 13.25
CA PHE A 398 -20.67 -11.44 12.55
C PHE A 398 -21.79 -10.56 13.06
N TYR A 399 -22.36 -9.73 12.19
CA TYR A 399 -23.34 -8.71 12.55
C TYR A 399 -24.61 -8.87 11.74
N PRO A 400 -25.77 -9.20 12.38
CA PRO A 400 -27.05 -9.24 11.68
C PRO A 400 -27.39 -7.87 11.10
N THR A 401 -27.81 -7.83 9.86
CA THR A 401 -28.33 -6.64 9.15
C THR A 401 -29.78 -6.89 8.73
N ALA A 402 -30.41 -5.89 8.12
CA ALA A 402 -31.76 -6.07 7.59
C ALA A 402 -31.83 -7.10 6.44
N THR A 403 -30.75 -7.31 5.71
CA THR A 403 -30.67 -8.12 4.48
C THR A 403 -29.94 -9.43 4.65
N GLY A 404 -29.13 -9.57 5.71
CA GLY A 404 -28.30 -10.75 5.90
C GLY A 404 -27.38 -10.65 7.12
N LEU A 405 -26.27 -11.35 7.05
CA LEU A 405 -25.20 -11.37 8.04
C LEU A 405 -23.97 -10.69 7.47
N ALA A 406 -23.63 -9.50 7.97
CA ALA A 406 -22.41 -8.80 7.62
C ALA A 406 -21.21 -9.45 8.32
N ILE A 407 -20.18 -9.74 7.57
CA ILE A 407 -18.94 -10.40 8.02
C ILE A 407 -17.77 -9.56 7.55
N PRO A 408 -17.35 -8.52 8.27
CA PRO A 408 -16.13 -7.81 7.93
C PRO A 408 -14.94 -8.76 8.07
N LEU A 409 -14.17 -8.89 6.99
CA LEU A 409 -12.98 -9.73 6.94
C LEU A 409 -11.73 -8.85 6.98
N LYS A 410 -10.72 -9.25 7.72
CA LYS A 410 -9.38 -8.69 7.67
C LYS A 410 -8.50 -9.61 6.84
N ALA A 411 -8.01 -9.13 5.70
CA ALA A 411 -7.04 -9.83 4.89
C ALA A 411 -5.64 -9.27 5.18
N THR A 412 -4.70 -10.13 5.50
CA THR A 412 -3.29 -9.78 5.69
C THR A 412 -2.41 -10.63 4.79
N ALA A 413 -1.40 -10.03 4.18
CA ALA A 413 -0.44 -10.72 3.33
C ALA A 413 0.89 -9.96 3.31
N THR A 414 1.92 -10.57 2.74
CA THR A 414 3.17 -9.92 2.38
C THR A 414 3.29 -9.82 0.86
N THR A 415 3.92 -8.76 0.37
CA THR A 415 4.21 -8.61 -1.06
C THR A 415 5.70 -8.75 -1.31
N ALA A 416 6.03 -9.39 -2.42
CA ALA A 416 7.35 -9.34 -3.01
C ALA A 416 7.24 -8.82 -4.45
N ILE A 417 8.08 -7.86 -4.79
CA ILE A 417 8.21 -7.35 -6.16
C ILE A 417 9.56 -7.73 -6.69
N GLN A 418 9.56 -8.33 -7.86
CA GLN A 418 10.75 -8.64 -8.63
C GLN A 418 10.73 -7.80 -9.90
N TRP A 419 11.66 -6.87 -10.03
CA TRP A 419 11.82 -6.04 -11.22
C TRP A 419 12.43 -6.83 -12.37
N LYS A 420 11.99 -6.51 -13.59
CA LYS A 420 12.53 -7.07 -14.83
C LYS A 420 13.59 -6.17 -15.43
#